data_252700f5dff1310653a20494320e278c
#
_entry.id   252700f5dff1310653a20494320e278c
#
_cell.length_a   1.000
_cell.length_b   1.000
_cell.length_c   1.000
_cell.angle_alpha   90.00
_cell.angle_beta   90.00
_cell.angle_gamma   90.00
#
_symmetry.space_group_name_H-M   'P 1'
#
loop_
_entity.id
_entity.type
_entity.pdbx_description
1 polymer ?
#
loop_
_entity_poly.entity_id
_entity_poly.type
_entity_poly.pdbx_seq_one_letter_code
_entity_poly.pdbx_strand_id
1 'polypeptide(L)'
;NMSNGDLERTLRLAPHTNTPIDGMPPRIVPLRWIPEQEIHLYAVYKNLPIHHEECPHARGALRWRHRETVAAMEADVPGTRHGLVRMADNVKELRNQVLDLGGGELRPKPPKECPVCSSMTSNDRCKACEMRDMVKNELAN
;
A
#
# COMPACT_ATOMS: atom_id res chain seq x y z
N ASN A 1 -6.97 3.73 -1.77
CA ASN A 1 -7.77 2.76 -1.03
C ASN A 1 -8.71 3.47 -0.05
N MET A 2 -8.20 4.24 0.92
CA MET A 2 -9.05 5.03 1.84
C MET A 2 -9.98 5.98 1.09
N SER A 3 -9.49 6.70 0.08
CA SER A 3 -10.30 7.60 -0.76
C SER A 3 -11.39 6.89 -1.57
N ASN A 4 -11.28 5.58 -1.76
CA ASN A 4 -12.27 4.77 -2.47
C ASN A 4 -13.16 3.95 -1.52
N GLY A 5 -13.03 4.14 -0.20
CA GLY A 5 -13.78 3.38 0.80
C GLY A 5 -13.44 1.88 0.91
N ASP A 6 -12.34 1.45 0.27
CA ASP A 6 -11.91 0.05 0.29
C ASP A 6 -11.15 -0.27 1.59
N LEU A 7 -11.91 -0.66 2.61
CA LEU A 7 -11.39 -0.95 3.94
C LEU A 7 -10.46 -2.17 3.95
N GLU A 8 -10.84 -3.26 3.30
CA GLU A 8 -10.03 -4.49 3.26
C GLU A 8 -8.65 -4.21 2.66
N ARG A 9 -8.62 -3.56 1.51
CA ARG A 9 -7.38 -3.22 0.83
C ARG A 9 -6.56 -2.19 1.62
N THR A 10 -7.23 -1.24 2.28
CA THR A 10 -6.58 -0.26 3.15
C THR A 10 -5.85 -0.95 4.29
N LEU A 11 -6.51 -1.86 5.01
CA LEU A 11 -5.93 -2.58 6.13
C LEU A 11 -4.83 -3.57 5.70
N ARG A 12 -4.99 -4.23 4.55
CA ARG A 12 -3.98 -5.13 4.01
C ARG A 12 -2.70 -4.41 3.57
N LEU A 13 -2.83 -3.22 2.98
CA LEU A 13 -1.71 -2.44 2.45
C LEU A 13 -1.19 -1.38 3.43
N ALA A 14 -1.83 -1.22 4.57
CA ALA A 14 -1.36 -0.33 5.61
C ALA A 14 0.10 -0.65 6.00
N PRO A 15 0.90 0.33 6.40
CA PRO A 15 2.32 0.15 6.70
C PRO A 15 2.50 -0.57 8.05
N HIS A 16 2.25 -1.85 8.06
CA HIS A 16 2.49 -2.74 9.21
C HIS A 16 3.06 -4.07 8.75
N THR A 17 3.69 -4.78 9.64
CA THR A 17 4.15 -6.15 9.41
C THR A 17 2.96 -7.07 9.21
N ASN A 18 2.96 -7.84 8.15
CA ASN A 18 1.91 -8.80 7.88
C ASN A 18 2.21 -10.15 8.50
N THR A 19 1.15 -10.86 8.88
CA THR A 19 1.24 -12.29 9.16
C THR A 19 1.71 -13.02 7.89
N PRO A 20 2.62 -14.00 8.01
CA PRO A 20 3.05 -14.79 6.87
C PRO A 20 1.85 -15.41 6.15
N ILE A 21 1.85 -15.34 4.83
CA ILE A 21 0.90 -16.00 3.95
C ILE A 21 1.69 -17.05 3.17
N ASP A 22 1.18 -18.27 3.09
CA ASP A 22 1.85 -19.33 2.34
C ASP A 22 2.15 -18.90 0.90
N GLY A 23 3.39 -19.13 0.48
CA GLY A 23 3.88 -18.74 -0.83
C GLY A 23 4.28 -17.26 -0.97
N MET A 24 4.17 -16.44 0.09
CA MET A 24 4.58 -15.04 0.07
C MET A 24 5.56 -14.72 1.20
N PRO A 25 6.63 -13.96 0.93
CA PRO A 25 7.54 -13.53 1.99
C PRO A 25 6.82 -12.57 2.96
N PRO A 26 7.15 -12.61 4.26
CA PRO A 26 6.61 -11.66 5.23
C PRO A 26 7.10 -10.25 4.91
N ARG A 27 6.22 -9.26 5.07
CA ARG A 27 6.57 -7.85 4.88
C ARG A 27 6.88 -7.21 6.22
N ILE A 28 8.05 -6.60 6.33
CA ILE A 28 8.44 -5.74 7.45
C ILE A 28 8.46 -4.27 7.00
N VAL A 29 8.20 -3.36 7.92
CA VAL A 29 8.13 -1.91 7.64
C VAL A 29 8.88 -1.12 8.74
N PRO A 30 10.20 -1.24 8.81
CA PRO A 30 11.00 -0.69 9.90
C PRO A 30 10.93 0.84 10.01
N LEU A 31 10.70 1.54 8.91
CA LEU A 31 10.67 3.02 8.84
C LEU A 31 9.24 3.60 8.89
N ARG A 32 8.23 2.82 9.27
CA ARG A 32 6.82 3.26 9.17
C ARG A 32 6.47 4.51 9.99
N TRP A 33 7.22 4.78 11.04
CA TRP A 33 6.98 5.92 11.94
C TRP A 33 7.83 7.15 11.60
N ILE A 34 8.71 7.02 10.62
CA ILE A 34 9.62 8.09 10.22
C ILE A 34 9.08 8.75 8.95
N PRO A 35 8.79 10.04 8.96
CA PRO A 35 8.40 10.79 7.79
C PRO A 35 9.46 10.73 6.68
N GLU A 36 9.03 10.64 5.43
CA GLU A 36 9.93 10.55 4.27
C GLU A 36 10.94 11.72 4.21
N GLN A 37 10.51 12.91 4.64
CA GLN A 37 11.38 14.09 4.71
C GLN A 37 12.55 13.91 5.69
N GLU A 38 12.31 13.28 6.84
CA GLU A 38 13.35 12.99 7.83
C GLU A 38 14.33 11.94 7.30
N ILE A 39 13.83 10.93 6.59
CA ILE A 39 14.69 9.92 5.95
C ILE A 39 15.57 10.59 4.90
N HIS A 40 15.01 11.50 4.10
CA HIS A 40 15.77 12.24 3.09
C HIS A 40 16.85 13.10 3.72
N LEU A 41 16.51 13.89 4.75
CA LEU A 41 17.48 14.71 5.50
C LEU A 41 18.58 13.87 6.12
N TYR A 42 18.25 12.73 6.72
CA TYR A 42 19.24 11.80 7.26
C TYR A 42 20.19 11.29 6.19
N ALA A 43 19.65 10.90 5.03
CA ALA A 43 20.45 10.39 3.93
C ALA A 43 21.41 11.45 3.38
N VAL A 44 20.96 12.69 3.23
CA VAL A 44 21.81 13.83 2.84
C VAL A 44 22.90 14.08 3.89
N TYR A 45 22.52 14.14 5.17
CA TYR A 45 23.47 14.37 6.25
C TYR A 45 24.56 13.30 6.35
N LYS A 46 24.20 12.05 6.05
CA LYS A 46 25.11 10.89 6.05
C LYS A 46 25.85 10.68 4.73
N ASN A 47 25.68 11.56 3.74
CA ASN A 47 26.23 11.42 2.39
C ASN A 47 25.93 10.04 1.77
N LEU A 48 24.73 9.52 1.99
CA LEU A 48 24.29 8.27 1.35
C LEU A 48 24.02 8.52 -0.14
N PRO A 49 24.32 7.56 -1.03
CA PRO A 49 24.00 7.68 -2.44
C PRO A 49 22.48 7.70 -2.62
N ILE A 50 21.94 8.85 -3.03
CA ILE A 50 20.51 9.03 -3.28
C ILE A 50 20.29 9.24 -4.77
N HIS A 51 19.35 8.51 -5.35
CA HIS A 51 18.89 8.78 -6.69
C HIS A 51 17.80 9.86 -6.63
N HIS A 52 18.07 11.03 -7.22
CA HIS A 52 17.17 12.19 -7.17
C HIS A 52 16.21 12.29 -8.35
N GLU A 53 16.42 11.49 -9.38
CA GLU A 53 15.60 11.56 -10.58
C GLU A 53 14.21 10.97 -10.34
N GLU A 54 13.20 11.70 -10.77
CA GLU A 54 11.83 11.19 -10.72
C GLU A 54 11.56 10.23 -11.87
N CYS A 55 10.78 9.17 -11.57
CA CYS A 55 10.33 8.26 -12.60
C CYS A 55 9.53 9.05 -13.68
N PRO A 56 9.88 8.98 -14.97
CA PRO A 56 9.18 9.71 -16.02
C PRO A 56 7.69 9.33 -16.13
N HIS A 57 7.30 8.15 -15.63
CA HIS A 57 5.92 7.67 -15.57
C HIS A 57 5.18 8.09 -14.29
N ALA A 58 5.80 8.88 -13.41
CA ALA A 58 5.15 9.35 -12.17
C ALA A 58 4.15 10.50 -12.42
N ARG A 59 4.25 11.19 -13.55
CA ARG A 59 3.36 12.30 -13.90
C ARG A 59 1.91 11.83 -13.97
N GLY A 60 1.01 12.53 -13.24
CA GLY A 60 -0.42 12.20 -13.17
C GLY A 60 -0.80 11.08 -12.20
N ALA A 61 0.16 10.47 -11.51
CA ALA A 61 -0.15 9.48 -10.49
C ALA A 61 -0.93 10.09 -9.31
N LEU A 62 -2.06 9.50 -8.95
CA LEU A 62 -2.90 9.91 -7.81
C LEU A 62 -2.09 9.98 -6.49
N ARG A 63 -1.04 9.20 -6.37
CA ARG A 63 -0.15 9.18 -5.21
C ARG A 63 0.48 10.56 -4.93
N TRP A 64 0.81 11.34 -5.96
CA TRP A 64 1.33 12.69 -5.82
C TRP A 64 0.33 13.62 -5.15
N ARG A 65 -0.91 13.63 -5.63
CA ARG A 65 -1.98 14.47 -5.06
C ARG A 65 -2.25 14.11 -3.61
N HIS A 66 -2.27 12.82 -3.26
CA HIS A 66 -2.45 12.40 -1.87
C HIS A 66 -1.28 12.82 -0.99
N ARG A 67 -0.06 12.77 -1.50
CA ARG A 67 1.13 13.24 -0.78
C ARG A 67 1.06 14.73 -0.48
N GLU A 68 0.72 15.56 -1.46
CA GLU A 68 0.53 17.00 -1.29
C GLU A 68 -0.59 17.31 -0.28
N THR A 69 -1.72 16.63 -0.39
CA THR A 69 -2.84 16.78 0.55
C THR A 69 -2.43 16.46 1.98
N VAL A 70 -1.75 15.34 2.21
CA VAL A 70 -1.27 14.96 3.54
C VAL A 70 -0.18 15.93 4.05
N ALA A 71 0.66 16.45 3.16
CA ALA A 71 1.66 17.45 3.53
C ALA A 71 1.00 18.78 3.95
N ALA A 72 -0.04 19.24 3.27
CA ALA A 72 -0.80 20.41 3.64
C ALA A 72 -1.50 20.21 5.00
N MET A 73 -2.16 19.07 5.20
CA MET A 73 -2.79 18.74 6.49
C MET A 73 -1.77 18.71 7.64
N GLU A 74 -0.57 18.20 7.41
CA GLU A 74 0.51 18.16 8.41
C GLU A 74 1.02 19.56 8.75
N ALA A 75 1.06 20.47 7.75
CA ALA A 75 1.45 21.87 7.98
C ALA A 75 0.42 22.62 8.83
N ASP A 76 -0.86 22.37 8.59
CA ASP A 76 -1.96 22.99 9.35
C ASP A 76 -2.11 22.38 10.76
N VAL A 77 -1.96 21.07 10.87
CA VAL A 77 -2.12 20.29 12.12
C VAL A 77 -0.95 19.34 12.28
N PRO A 78 0.15 19.75 12.93
CA PRO A 78 1.32 18.91 13.16
C PRO A 78 0.98 17.60 13.87
N GLY A 79 1.51 16.48 13.36
CA GLY A 79 1.22 15.13 13.86
C GLY A 79 0.10 14.41 13.11
N THR A 80 -0.51 15.02 12.10
CA THR A 80 -1.55 14.41 11.26
C THR A 80 -1.08 13.10 10.62
N ARG A 81 0.15 13.05 10.10
CA ARG A 81 0.72 11.83 9.49
C ARG A 81 0.73 10.66 10.46
N HIS A 82 1.19 10.88 11.67
CA HIS A 82 1.20 9.88 12.74
C HIS A 82 -0.23 9.53 13.20
N GLY A 83 -1.12 10.51 13.23
CA GLY A 83 -2.54 10.31 13.52
C GLY A 83 -3.20 9.36 12.53
N LEU A 84 -2.96 9.55 11.24
CA LEU A 84 -3.48 8.67 10.18
C LEU A 84 -2.94 7.22 10.29
N VAL A 85 -1.66 7.05 10.63
CA VAL A 85 -1.08 5.73 10.84
C VAL A 85 -1.69 5.05 12.06
N ARG A 86 -1.84 5.76 13.19
CA ARG A 86 -2.50 5.23 14.39
C ARG A 86 -3.96 4.88 14.15
N MET A 87 -4.68 5.71 13.40
CA MET A 87 -6.06 5.40 13.02
C MET A 87 -6.14 4.08 12.23
N ALA A 88 -5.25 3.86 11.26
CA ALA A 88 -5.21 2.62 10.50
C ALA A 88 -4.90 1.40 11.40
N ASP A 89 -4.03 1.55 12.41
CA ASP A 89 -3.75 0.51 13.39
C ASP A 89 -4.97 0.19 14.26
N ASN A 90 -5.65 1.22 14.77
CA ASN A 90 -6.85 1.06 15.59
C ASN A 90 -7.98 0.35 14.81
N VAL A 91 -8.18 0.73 13.55
CA VAL A 91 -9.19 0.06 12.70
C VAL A 91 -8.81 -1.39 12.44
N LYS A 92 -7.51 -1.69 12.25
CA LYS A 92 -7.03 -3.07 12.13
C LYS A 92 -7.30 -3.87 13.40
N GLU A 93 -7.03 -3.29 14.56
CA GLU A 93 -7.27 -3.93 15.85
C GLU A 93 -8.76 -4.22 16.07
N LEU A 94 -9.63 -3.24 15.85
CA LEU A 94 -11.09 -3.41 15.90
C LEU A 94 -11.55 -4.53 14.97
N ARG A 95 -11.02 -4.60 13.75
CA ARG A 95 -11.35 -5.69 12.83
C ARG A 95 -10.94 -7.04 13.40
N ASN A 96 -9.74 -7.15 13.98
CA ASN A 96 -9.27 -8.40 14.57
C ASN A 96 -10.18 -8.84 15.71
N GLN A 97 -10.59 -7.93 16.59
CA GLN A 97 -11.56 -8.21 17.66
C GLN A 97 -12.90 -8.72 17.12
N VAL A 98 -13.42 -8.12 16.05
CA VAL A 98 -14.66 -8.59 15.40
C VAL A 98 -14.48 -9.99 14.80
N LEU A 99 -13.31 -10.28 14.21
CA LEU A 99 -13.00 -11.62 13.69
C LEU A 99 -12.94 -12.67 14.78
N ASP A 100 -12.37 -12.33 15.93
CA ASP A 100 -12.30 -13.22 17.12
C ASP A 100 -13.69 -13.51 17.70
N LEU A 101 -14.62 -12.55 17.56
CA LEU A 101 -16.02 -12.71 17.93
C LEU A 101 -16.89 -13.44 16.87
N GLY A 102 -16.27 -13.95 15.82
CA GLY A 102 -16.97 -14.72 14.78
C GLY A 102 -17.46 -13.92 13.56
N GLY A 103 -17.06 -12.66 13.42
CA GLY A 103 -17.38 -11.80 12.26
C GLY A 103 -16.66 -12.22 10.98
N GLY A 104 -17.03 -13.38 10.40
CA GLY A 104 -16.36 -13.99 9.27
C GLY A 104 -16.31 -13.17 7.97
N GLU A 105 -17.25 -12.24 7.78
CA GLU A 105 -17.32 -11.39 6.58
C GLU A 105 -16.13 -10.43 6.42
N LEU A 106 -15.46 -10.09 7.52
CA LEU A 106 -14.29 -9.22 7.52
C LEU A 106 -12.96 -9.95 7.32
N ARG A 107 -12.99 -11.27 7.09
CA ARG A 107 -11.77 -12.04 6.80
C ARG A 107 -11.26 -11.70 5.41
N PRO A 108 -9.95 -11.34 5.31
CA PRO A 108 -9.35 -11.14 3.99
C PRO A 108 -9.43 -12.44 3.20
N LYS A 109 -9.85 -12.34 1.94
CA LYS A 109 -9.83 -13.49 1.05
C LYS A 109 -8.39 -13.94 0.84
N PRO A 110 -8.08 -15.24 0.99
CA PRO A 110 -6.73 -15.73 0.73
C PRO A 110 -6.35 -15.45 -0.73
N PRO A 111 -5.08 -15.14 -1.00
CA PRO A 111 -4.62 -15.04 -2.37
C PRO A 111 -4.73 -16.42 -3.04
N LYS A 112 -5.05 -16.41 -4.34
CA LYS A 112 -5.16 -17.62 -5.18
C LYS A 112 -4.18 -17.53 -6.35
N GLU A 113 -3.91 -18.63 -6.99
CA GLU A 113 -3.07 -18.66 -8.18
C GLU A 113 -3.81 -18.08 -9.39
N CYS A 114 -3.10 -17.27 -10.17
CA CYS A 114 -3.59 -16.80 -11.46
C CYS A 114 -3.69 -17.98 -12.43
N PRO A 115 -4.85 -18.22 -13.07
CA PRO A 115 -5.02 -19.35 -13.99
C PRO A 115 -4.15 -19.29 -15.25
N VAL A 116 -3.51 -18.15 -15.50
CA VAL A 116 -2.69 -17.92 -16.72
C VAL A 116 -1.19 -18.07 -16.45
N CYS A 117 -0.69 -17.65 -15.30
CA CYS A 117 0.74 -17.59 -15.00
C CYS A 117 1.11 -18.13 -13.61
N SER A 118 0.16 -18.69 -12.87
CA SER A 118 0.32 -19.25 -11.51
C SER A 118 0.87 -18.26 -10.47
N SER A 119 0.99 -16.98 -10.79
CA SER A 119 1.37 -15.96 -9.81
C SER A 119 0.26 -15.73 -8.80
N MET A 120 0.62 -15.54 -7.52
CA MET A 120 -0.35 -15.25 -6.47
C MET A 120 -1.08 -13.93 -6.70
N THR A 121 -2.41 -13.96 -6.61
CA THR A 121 -3.28 -12.78 -6.81
C THR A 121 -4.49 -12.83 -5.89
N SER A 122 -5.00 -11.67 -5.50
CA SER A 122 -6.27 -11.55 -4.80
C SER A 122 -7.48 -11.39 -5.74
N ASN A 123 -7.24 -11.27 -7.05
CA ASN A 123 -8.24 -11.15 -8.10
C ASN A 123 -8.40 -12.49 -8.82
N ASP A 124 -9.41 -12.62 -9.68
CA ASP A 124 -9.59 -13.82 -10.51
C ASP A 124 -8.44 -14.03 -11.49
N ARG A 125 -7.80 -12.93 -11.89
CA ARG A 125 -6.63 -12.92 -12.75
C ARG A 125 -5.62 -11.88 -12.26
N CYS A 126 -4.34 -12.12 -12.39
CA CYS A 126 -3.32 -11.17 -11.97
C CYS A 126 -3.26 -9.96 -12.92
N LYS A 127 -2.95 -8.80 -12.37
CA LYS A 127 -2.92 -7.53 -13.13
C LYS A 127 -1.92 -7.55 -14.28
N ALA A 128 -0.80 -8.24 -14.14
CA ALA A 128 0.19 -8.38 -15.20
C ALA A 128 -0.39 -9.11 -16.43
N CYS A 129 -1.18 -10.17 -16.22
CA CYS A 129 -1.83 -10.89 -17.31
C CYS A 129 -2.94 -10.05 -17.97
N GLU A 130 -3.72 -9.29 -17.19
CA GLU A 130 -4.71 -8.35 -17.74
C GLU A 130 -4.04 -7.29 -18.61
N MET A 131 -3.00 -6.64 -18.10
CA MET A 131 -2.27 -5.60 -18.82
C MET A 131 -1.63 -6.14 -20.11
N ARG A 132 -1.05 -7.34 -20.06
CA ARG A 132 -0.46 -7.97 -21.24
C ARG A 132 -1.49 -8.22 -22.35
N ASP A 133 -2.70 -8.61 -21.97
CA ASP A 133 -3.75 -8.82 -22.97
C ASP A 133 -4.32 -7.50 -23.51
N MET A 134 -4.42 -6.46 -22.68
CA MET A 134 -4.78 -5.12 -23.15
C MET A 134 -3.80 -4.63 -24.23
N VAL A 135 -2.49 -4.71 -23.98
CA VAL A 135 -1.46 -4.33 -24.94
C VAL A 135 -1.54 -5.16 -26.22
N LYS A 136 -1.76 -6.47 -26.13
CA LYS A 136 -1.91 -7.34 -27.31
C LYS A 136 -3.11 -6.93 -28.17
N ASN A 137 -4.24 -6.60 -27.53
CA ASN A 137 -5.45 -6.19 -28.23
C ASN A 137 -5.29 -4.83 -28.91
N GLU A 138 -4.56 -3.89 -28.30
CA GLU A 138 -4.25 -2.59 -28.91
C GLU A 138 -3.27 -2.71 -30.10
N LEU A 139 -2.33 -3.65 -30.05
CA LEU A 139 -1.39 -3.88 -31.15
C LEU A 139 -2.01 -4.67 -32.32
N ALA A 140 -3.16 -5.32 -32.11
CA ALA A 140 -3.87 -6.10 -33.13
C ALA A 140 -4.91 -5.26 -33.91
N ASN A 141 -5.19 -4.03 -33.47
CA ASN A 141 -6.05 -3.05 -34.13
C ASN A 141 -5.23 -1.97 -34.84
#